data_017aa7e23e696992b56d397b6a96ba67
#
_entry.id   017aa7e23e696992b56d397b6a96ba67
#
_cell.length_a   1.000
_cell.length_b   1.000
_cell.length_c   1.000
_cell.angle_alpha   90.00
_cell.angle_beta   90.00
_cell.angle_gamma   90.00
#
_symmetry.space_group_name_H-M   'P 1'
#
loop_
_entity.id
_entity.type
_entity.pdbx_description
1 polymer ?
#
loop_
_entity_poly.entity_id
_entity_poly.type
_entity_poly.pdbx_seq_one_letter_code
_entity_poly.pdbx_strand_id
1 'polypeptide(L)'
;RYAIPQYGTVIMAGKEYYRTRIEDADGKRVALYGRTREELYDKGLEAREQIEDNTFRRSSPTVKEYCEKWLLLQSAQVRATTLTDYTSKVKRHIIKPLGHMNIADVTADDIRLALVPVSKKSASVYKSVNILYKSIFAAAKESKVIQDNPTIYLSGKNGGVPQKEKTPLTDDQVERLLDAIRGLPPYVFVMLGLYAGVRREEILALQWDSVFLDEAAPYLTVCRAWH
;
A
#
# COMPACT_ATOMS: atom_id res chain seq x y z
N ARG A 1 35.80 7.13 25.49
CA ARG A 1 36.46 5.98 24.78
C ARG A 1 36.00 4.72 25.49
N TYR A 2 35.30 3.82 24.80
CA TYR A 2 34.92 2.52 25.35
C TYR A 2 36.19 1.68 25.54
N ALA A 3 36.32 1.00 26.70
CA ALA A 3 37.45 0.12 26.97
C ALA A 3 37.33 -1.10 26.07
N ILE A 4 38.29 -1.32 25.17
CA ILE A 4 38.36 -2.50 24.32
C ILE A 4 38.63 -3.72 25.20
N PRO A 5 37.82 -4.79 25.09
CA PRO A 5 38.02 -6.01 25.89
C PRO A 5 39.39 -6.66 25.65
N GLN A 6 39.84 -7.47 26.63
CA GLN A 6 40.98 -8.33 26.41
C GLN A 6 40.53 -9.58 25.62
N TYR A 7 41.26 -9.89 24.56
CA TYR A 7 41.01 -11.05 23.70
C TYR A 7 42.16 -12.07 23.86
N GLY A 8 41.81 -13.34 23.76
CA GLY A 8 42.82 -14.39 23.65
C GLY A 8 43.49 -14.37 22.26
N THR A 9 44.75 -14.84 22.19
CA THR A 9 45.45 -14.93 20.90
C THR A 9 45.52 -16.38 20.41
N VAL A 10 45.66 -16.55 19.08
CA VAL A 10 45.85 -17.84 18.42
C VAL A 10 46.82 -17.66 17.26
N ILE A 11 47.68 -18.64 17.05
CA ILE A 11 48.63 -18.65 15.93
C ILE A 11 47.99 -19.42 14.75
N MET A 12 47.85 -18.77 13.62
CA MET A 12 47.35 -19.35 12.36
C MET A 12 48.33 -19.02 11.23
N ALA A 13 48.78 -20.06 10.52
CA ALA A 13 49.75 -19.94 9.42
C ALA A 13 51.00 -19.12 9.81
N GLY A 14 51.53 -19.31 11.03
CA GLY A 14 52.72 -18.63 11.52
C GLY A 14 52.53 -17.16 11.92
N LYS A 15 51.29 -16.65 11.96
CA LYS A 15 50.94 -15.28 12.38
C LYS A 15 50.03 -15.32 13.60
N GLU A 16 50.21 -14.40 14.52
CA GLU A 16 49.37 -14.24 15.69
C GLU A 16 48.12 -13.41 15.36
N TYR A 17 46.95 -13.88 15.80
CA TYR A 17 45.64 -13.24 15.66
C TYR A 17 44.94 -13.19 17.02
N TYR A 18 44.24 -12.12 17.29
CA TYR A 18 43.25 -12.03 18.36
C TYR A 18 41.99 -12.79 17.97
N ARG A 19 41.36 -13.46 18.94
CA ARG A 19 40.19 -14.31 18.72
C ARG A 19 39.09 -14.01 19.72
N THR A 20 37.84 -13.95 19.23
CA THR A 20 36.62 -13.98 20.05
C THR A 20 35.60 -14.95 19.45
N ARG A 21 34.52 -15.22 20.17
CA ARG A 21 33.39 -16.01 19.68
C ARG A 21 32.11 -15.23 19.93
N ILE A 22 31.21 -15.26 18.95
CA ILE A 22 29.88 -14.73 19.06
C ILE A 22 28.86 -15.83 18.71
N GLU A 23 27.68 -15.78 19.27
CA GLU A 23 26.56 -16.65 18.87
C GLU A 23 25.81 -15.98 17.74
N ASP A 24 25.55 -16.71 16.64
CA ASP A 24 24.75 -16.24 15.53
C ASP A 24 23.24 -16.33 15.87
N ALA A 25 22.37 -15.90 14.94
CA ALA A 25 20.93 -15.91 15.11
C ALA A 25 20.34 -17.32 15.33
N ASP A 26 21.07 -18.37 15.01
CA ASP A 26 20.69 -19.77 15.19
C ASP A 26 21.30 -20.40 16.46
N GLY A 27 21.98 -19.60 17.30
CA GLY A 27 22.65 -20.05 18.51
C GLY A 27 23.98 -20.77 18.27
N LYS A 28 24.49 -20.75 17.02
CA LYS A 28 25.77 -21.38 16.67
C LYS A 28 26.92 -20.42 16.96
N ARG A 29 27.98 -20.94 17.59
CA ARG A 29 29.16 -20.15 17.91
C ARG A 29 30.08 -19.97 16.70
N VAL A 30 30.24 -18.73 16.27
CA VAL A 30 31.12 -18.31 15.18
C VAL A 30 32.36 -17.66 15.77
N ALA A 31 33.56 -18.07 15.32
CA ALA A 31 34.81 -17.46 15.74
C ALA A 31 35.17 -16.28 14.84
N LEU A 32 35.51 -15.15 15.45
CA LEU A 32 36.02 -13.96 14.76
C LEU A 32 37.52 -13.81 15.07
N TYR A 33 38.25 -13.31 14.08
CA TYR A 33 39.69 -13.09 14.14
C TYR A 33 40.06 -11.70 13.68
N GLY A 34 41.01 -11.06 14.35
CA GLY A 34 41.56 -9.76 13.99
C GLY A 34 43.07 -9.72 14.20
N ARG A 35 43.80 -8.92 13.44
CA ARG A 35 45.24 -8.72 13.60
C ARG A 35 45.54 -7.76 14.76
N THR A 36 44.59 -6.86 15.07
CA THR A 36 44.68 -5.97 16.23
C THR A 36 43.43 -6.16 17.10
N ARG A 37 43.48 -5.66 18.35
CA ARG A 37 42.33 -5.67 19.27
C ARG A 37 41.20 -4.78 18.75
N GLU A 38 41.56 -3.66 18.18
CA GLU A 38 40.60 -2.70 17.58
C GLU A 38 39.86 -3.33 16.41
N GLU A 39 40.60 -3.94 15.47
CA GLU A 39 40.01 -4.65 14.32
C GLU A 39 39.04 -5.76 14.76
N LEU A 40 39.39 -6.52 15.79
CA LEU A 40 38.54 -7.58 16.31
C LEU A 40 37.29 -7.01 17.01
N TYR A 41 37.45 -5.91 17.72
CA TYR A 41 36.33 -5.21 18.36
C TYR A 41 35.34 -4.69 17.34
N ASP A 42 35.80 -4.01 16.30
CA ASP A 42 34.96 -3.48 15.21
C ASP A 42 34.21 -4.61 14.47
N LYS A 43 34.92 -5.69 14.11
CA LYS A 43 34.29 -6.88 13.52
C LYS A 43 33.25 -7.52 14.45
N GLY A 44 33.49 -7.49 15.76
CA GLY A 44 32.55 -7.99 16.77
C GLY A 44 31.28 -7.14 16.86
N LEU A 45 31.40 -5.81 16.71
CA LEU A 45 30.26 -4.88 16.66
C LEU A 45 29.44 -5.10 15.40
N GLU A 46 30.07 -5.08 14.22
CA GLU A 46 29.41 -5.32 12.94
C GLU A 46 28.67 -6.67 12.91
N ALA A 47 29.31 -7.73 13.43
CA ALA A 47 28.69 -9.04 13.45
C ALA A 47 27.49 -9.11 14.40
N ARG A 48 27.51 -8.43 15.54
CA ARG A 48 26.36 -8.33 16.45
C ARG A 48 25.20 -7.57 15.81
N GLU A 49 25.48 -6.44 15.17
CA GLU A 49 24.49 -5.65 14.45
C GLU A 49 23.80 -6.47 13.34
N GLN A 50 24.58 -7.23 12.56
CA GLN A 50 24.05 -8.14 11.55
C GLN A 50 23.18 -9.26 12.14
N ILE A 51 23.53 -9.80 13.30
CA ILE A 51 22.76 -10.84 13.98
C ILE A 51 21.45 -10.27 14.51
N GLU A 52 21.47 -9.09 15.11
CA GLU A 52 20.27 -8.40 15.58
C GLU A 52 19.32 -8.08 14.43
N ASP A 53 19.84 -7.57 13.31
CA ASP A 53 19.06 -7.29 12.11
C ASP A 53 18.43 -8.55 11.51
N ASN A 54 19.20 -9.63 11.37
CA ASN A 54 18.68 -10.90 10.88
C ASN A 54 17.62 -11.51 11.82
N THR A 55 17.78 -11.40 13.13
CA THR A 55 16.80 -11.86 14.10
C THR A 55 15.52 -11.06 14.01
N PHE A 56 15.62 -9.74 13.87
CA PHE A 56 14.50 -8.85 13.67
C PHE A 56 13.72 -9.19 12.39
N ARG A 57 14.41 -9.39 11.26
CA ARG A 57 13.80 -9.76 9.98
C ARG A 57 13.06 -11.09 10.07
N ARG A 58 13.68 -12.12 10.67
CA ARG A 58 13.07 -13.46 10.83
C ARG A 58 11.84 -13.45 11.74
N SER A 59 11.79 -12.56 12.74
CA SER A 59 10.64 -12.41 13.65
C SER A 59 9.52 -11.54 13.09
N SER A 60 9.74 -10.85 11.97
CA SER A 60 8.73 -9.99 11.36
C SER A 60 7.60 -10.82 10.73
N PRO A 61 6.36 -10.33 10.75
CA PRO A 61 5.23 -11.00 10.10
C PRO A 61 5.41 -11.05 8.59
N THR A 62 4.69 -11.96 7.94
CA THR A 62 4.60 -11.95 6.48
C THR A 62 3.81 -10.73 5.98
N VAL A 63 4.04 -10.35 4.71
CA VAL A 63 3.25 -9.29 4.05
C VAL A 63 1.76 -9.60 4.11
N LYS A 64 1.37 -10.88 3.97
CA LYS A 64 -0.03 -11.28 4.07
C LYS A 64 -0.60 -10.98 5.45
N GLU A 65 0.03 -11.46 6.52
CA GLU A 65 -0.40 -11.26 7.90
C GLU A 65 -0.49 -9.78 8.26
N TYR A 66 0.52 -9.00 7.85
CA TYR A 66 0.51 -7.57 8.10
C TYR A 66 -0.60 -6.84 7.33
N CYS A 67 -0.81 -7.17 6.06
CA CYS A 67 -1.90 -6.60 5.27
C CYS A 67 -3.29 -6.93 5.85
N GLU A 68 -3.51 -8.15 6.34
CA GLU A 68 -4.76 -8.55 6.98
C GLU A 68 -5.01 -7.75 8.27
N LYS A 69 -3.96 -7.58 9.11
CA LYS A 69 -4.01 -6.70 10.28
C LYS A 69 -4.30 -5.25 9.90
N TRP A 70 -3.62 -4.72 8.87
CA TRP A 70 -3.82 -3.35 8.41
C TRP A 70 -5.24 -3.13 7.90
N LEU A 71 -5.81 -4.06 7.12
CA LEU A 71 -7.20 -3.99 6.66
C LEU A 71 -8.19 -4.01 7.82
N LEU A 72 -7.93 -4.81 8.85
CA LEU A 72 -8.76 -4.81 10.06
C LEU A 72 -8.74 -3.44 10.76
N LEU A 73 -7.58 -2.80 10.88
CA LEU A 73 -7.49 -1.45 11.45
C LEU A 73 -8.20 -0.41 10.57
N GLN A 74 -8.12 -0.53 9.24
CA GLN A 74 -8.82 0.35 8.31
C GLN A 74 -10.36 0.21 8.41
N SER A 75 -10.88 -0.96 8.78
CA SER A 75 -12.32 -1.17 8.90
C SER A 75 -12.99 -0.24 9.92
N ALA A 76 -12.24 0.23 10.92
CA ALA A 76 -12.73 1.21 11.90
C ALA A 76 -12.65 2.67 11.42
N GLN A 77 -11.95 2.95 10.30
CA GLN A 77 -11.64 4.32 9.89
C GLN A 77 -12.31 4.70 8.55
N VAL A 78 -12.61 3.72 7.71
CA VAL A 78 -13.15 3.97 6.36
C VAL A 78 -14.54 3.36 6.18
N ARG A 79 -15.29 3.88 5.21
CA ARG A 79 -16.61 3.34 4.85
C ARG A 79 -16.48 1.93 4.28
N ALA A 80 -17.54 1.11 4.44
CA ALA A 80 -17.58 -0.28 3.97
C ALA A 80 -17.23 -0.45 2.48
N THR A 81 -17.72 0.46 1.63
CA THR A 81 -17.41 0.48 0.19
C THR A 81 -15.93 0.70 -0.10
N THR A 82 -15.29 1.61 0.64
CA THR A 82 -13.84 1.87 0.54
C THR A 82 -13.03 0.68 1.04
N LEU A 83 -13.44 0.06 2.14
CA LEU A 83 -12.79 -1.13 2.68
C LEU A 83 -12.85 -2.31 1.69
N THR A 84 -14.00 -2.51 1.02
CA THR A 84 -14.16 -3.53 -0.01
C THR A 84 -13.21 -3.30 -1.19
N ASP A 85 -13.05 -2.06 -1.63
CA ASP A 85 -12.12 -1.69 -2.70
C ASP A 85 -10.65 -1.91 -2.27
N TYR A 86 -10.29 -1.49 -1.04
CA TYR A 86 -8.96 -1.73 -0.47
C TYR A 86 -8.66 -3.22 -0.40
N THR A 87 -9.60 -4.01 0.17
CA THR A 87 -9.45 -5.46 0.32
C THR A 87 -9.21 -6.14 -1.02
N SER A 88 -10.00 -5.79 -2.04
CA SER A 88 -9.85 -6.35 -3.38
C SER A 88 -8.48 -6.02 -3.99
N LYS A 89 -8.03 -4.76 -3.90
CA LYS A 89 -6.75 -4.32 -4.45
C LYS A 89 -5.56 -4.90 -3.69
N VAL A 90 -5.61 -4.91 -2.36
CA VAL A 90 -4.57 -5.47 -1.50
C VAL A 90 -4.40 -6.96 -1.75
N LYS A 91 -5.48 -7.73 -1.77
CA LYS A 91 -5.42 -9.18 -2.06
C LYS A 91 -4.82 -9.46 -3.44
N ARG A 92 -5.26 -8.74 -4.47
CA ARG A 92 -4.86 -8.97 -5.85
C ARG A 92 -3.47 -8.49 -6.19
N HIS A 93 -3.07 -7.34 -5.66
CA HIS A 93 -1.88 -6.62 -6.13
C HIS A 93 -0.74 -6.54 -5.09
N ILE A 94 -0.99 -6.87 -3.82
CA ILE A 94 0.02 -6.86 -2.76
C ILE A 94 0.23 -8.27 -2.21
N ILE A 95 -0.84 -8.91 -1.69
CA ILE A 95 -0.72 -10.23 -1.07
C ILE A 95 -0.37 -11.30 -2.12
N LYS A 96 -1.00 -11.27 -3.30
CA LYS A 96 -0.75 -12.29 -4.33
C LYS A 96 0.73 -12.35 -4.76
N PRO A 97 1.42 -11.23 -5.07
CA PRO A 97 2.83 -11.27 -5.44
C PRO A 97 3.79 -11.40 -4.26
N LEU A 98 3.55 -10.74 -3.13
CA LEU A 98 4.52 -10.59 -2.04
C LEU A 98 4.10 -11.24 -0.71
N GLY A 99 2.89 -11.79 -0.62
CA GLY A 99 2.30 -12.24 0.63
C GLY A 99 3.07 -13.31 1.39
N HIS A 100 3.91 -14.08 0.69
CA HIS A 100 4.76 -15.14 1.26
C HIS A 100 6.06 -14.62 1.88
N MET A 101 6.47 -13.39 1.56
CA MET A 101 7.70 -12.80 2.08
C MET A 101 7.49 -12.21 3.47
N ASN A 102 8.51 -12.19 4.30
CA ASN A 102 8.51 -11.37 5.50
C ASN A 102 8.51 -9.89 5.11
N ILE A 103 7.71 -9.08 5.79
CA ILE A 103 7.54 -7.67 5.41
C ILE A 103 8.83 -6.86 5.56
N ALA A 104 9.71 -7.26 6.49
CA ALA A 104 11.01 -6.63 6.69
C ALA A 104 12.04 -6.96 5.59
N ASP A 105 11.81 -8.02 4.81
CA ASP A 105 12.70 -8.43 3.70
C ASP A 105 12.30 -7.82 2.36
N VAL A 106 11.12 -7.18 2.29
CA VAL A 106 10.61 -6.60 1.03
C VAL A 106 11.45 -5.39 0.62
N THR A 107 12.02 -5.46 -0.56
CA THR A 107 12.81 -4.39 -1.15
C THR A 107 11.98 -3.47 -2.05
N ALA A 108 12.53 -2.31 -2.39
CA ALA A 108 11.91 -1.40 -3.37
C ALA A 108 11.75 -2.07 -4.75
N ASP A 109 12.66 -2.97 -5.12
CA ASP A 109 12.61 -3.64 -6.41
C ASP A 109 11.54 -4.73 -6.45
N ASP A 110 11.30 -5.44 -5.36
CA ASP A 110 10.18 -6.39 -5.25
C ASP A 110 8.84 -5.68 -5.48
N ILE A 111 8.67 -4.50 -4.89
CA ILE A 111 7.46 -3.69 -5.07
C ILE A 111 7.35 -3.19 -6.52
N ARG A 112 8.45 -2.74 -7.13
CA ARG A 112 8.47 -2.31 -8.54
C ARG A 112 8.08 -3.46 -9.47
N LEU A 113 8.63 -4.65 -9.25
CA LEU A 113 8.28 -5.86 -10.01
C LEU A 113 6.80 -6.22 -9.85
N ALA A 114 6.27 -6.15 -8.63
CA ALA A 114 4.85 -6.38 -8.36
C ALA A 114 3.93 -5.34 -9.04
N LEU A 115 4.41 -4.12 -9.28
CA LEU A 115 3.69 -3.07 -9.99
C LEU A 115 3.72 -3.20 -11.51
N VAL A 116 4.65 -3.97 -12.11
CA VAL A 116 4.73 -4.14 -13.58
C VAL A 116 3.41 -4.64 -14.20
N PRO A 117 2.73 -5.68 -13.71
CA PRO A 117 1.44 -6.06 -14.26
C PRO A 117 0.32 -5.02 -14.02
N VAL A 118 0.46 -4.18 -12.98
CA VAL A 118 -0.49 -3.11 -12.68
C VAL A 118 -0.32 -1.93 -13.64
N SER A 119 0.89 -1.68 -14.12
CA SER A 119 1.16 -0.60 -15.09
C SER A 119 0.47 -0.81 -16.45
N LYS A 120 0.05 -2.04 -16.77
CA LYS A 120 -0.77 -2.35 -17.95
C LYS A 120 -2.26 -2.05 -17.76
N LYS A 121 -2.69 -1.67 -16.55
CA LYS A 121 -4.05 -1.27 -16.23
C LYS A 121 -4.21 0.24 -16.33
N SER A 122 -5.41 0.75 -16.05
CA SER A 122 -5.66 2.20 -16.07
C SER A 122 -4.78 2.95 -15.06
N ALA A 123 -4.41 4.18 -15.38
CA ALA A 123 -3.63 5.06 -14.53
C ALA A 123 -4.28 5.24 -13.13
N SER A 124 -5.61 5.25 -13.06
CA SER A 124 -6.36 5.32 -11.79
C SER A 124 -6.10 4.09 -10.90
N VAL A 125 -6.14 2.89 -11.47
CA VAL A 125 -5.85 1.63 -10.72
C VAL A 125 -4.39 1.62 -10.28
N TYR A 126 -3.45 1.97 -11.16
CA TYR A 126 -2.03 2.05 -10.83
C TYR A 126 -1.77 3.01 -9.65
N LYS A 127 -2.33 4.23 -9.74
CA LYS A 127 -2.23 5.23 -8.68
C LYS A 127 -2.81 4.73 -7.35
N SER A 128 -4.00 4.11 -7.38
CA SER A 128 -4.62 3.56 -6.17
C SER A 128 -3.79 2.47 -5.51
N VAL A 129 -3.24 1.53 -6.30
CA VAL A 129 -2.40 0.44 -5.78
C VAL A 129 -1.09 0.99 -5.21
N ASN A 130 -0.48 1.98 -5.87
CA ASN A 130 0.73 2.63 -5.38
C ASN A 130 0.49 3.36 -4.04
N ILE A 131 -0.66 4.03 -3.88
CA ILE A 131 -1.05 4.64 -2.60
C ILE A 131 -1.18 3.57 -1.51
N LEU A 132 -1.79 2.42 -1.80
CA LEU A 132 -1.92 1.32 -0.83
C LEU A 132 -0.57 0.77 -0.39
N TYR A 133 0.38 0.54 -1.32
CA TYR A 133 1.76 0.18 -0.95
C TYR A 133 2.36 1.19 0.01
N LYS A 134 2.30 2.48 -0.33
CA LYS A 134 2.83 3.54 0.53
C LYS A 134 2.19 3.57 1.91
N SER A 135 0.86 3.44 1.99
CA SER A 135 0.13 3.47 3.26
C SER A 135 0.46 2.26 4.15
N ILE A 136 0.52 1.05 3.58
CA ILE A 136 0.81 -0.17 4.33
C ILE A 136 2.24 -0.14 4.87
N PHE A 137 3.25 0.18 4.03
CA PHE A 137 4.64 0.21 4.46
C PHE A 137 4.97 1.41 5.35
N ALA A 138 4.27 2.54 5.21
CA ALA A 138 4.37 3.65 6.17
C ALA A 138 3.86 3.24 7.56
N ALA A 139 2.68 2.59 7.62
CA ALA A 139 2.13 2.06 8.87
C ALA A 139 3.04 0.98 9.49
N ALA A 140 3.67 0.13 8.67
CA ALA A 140 4.61 -0.88 9.15
C ALA A 140 5.87 -0.24 9.78
N LYS A 141 6.38 0.84 9.21
CA LYS A 141 7.50 1.60 9.78
C LYS A 141 7.10 2.31 11.07
N GLU A 142 5.95 2.98 11.09
CA GLU A 142 5.43 3.67 12.27
C GLU A 142 5.24 2.70 13.45
N SER A 143 4.72 1.50 13.16
CA SER A 143 4.55 0.41 14.14
C SER A 143 5.85 -0.33 14.47
N LYS A 144 7.00 0.11 13.97
CA LYS A 144 8.33 -0.51 14.16
C LYS A 144 8.40 -1.99 13.76
N VAL A 145 7.56 -2.41 12.81
CA VAL A 145 7.57 -3.76 12.23
C VAL A 145 8.65 -3.89 11.15
N ILE A 146 9.03 -2.77 10.54
CA ILE A 146 10.15 -2.66 9.61
C ILE A 146 11.05 -1.49 10.04
N GLN A 147 12.35 -1.62 9.77
CA GLN A 147 13.31 -0.55 10.08
C GLN A 147 13.28 0.55 9.02
N ASP A 148 13.22 0.18 7.75
CA ASP A 148 13.19 1.09 6.62
C ASP A 148 11.95 0.90 5.76
N ASN A 149 11.48 2.02 5.19
CA ASN A 149 10.31 1.99 4.31
C ASN A 149 10.76 1.92 2.84
N PRO A 150 10.58 0.77 2.15
CA PRO A 150 11.00 0.60 0.76
C PRO A 150 10.21 1.45 -0.25
N THR A 151 9.12 2.08 0.19
CA THR A 151 8.24 2.86 -0.70
C THR A 151 8.61 4.34 -0.82
N ILE A 152 9.62 4.82 -0.11
CA ILE A 152 9.98 6.26 -0.07
C ILE A 152 10.23 6.82 -1.48
N TYR A 153 10.92 6.06 -2.33
CA TYR A 153 11.29 6.48 -3.69
C TYR A 153 10.33 5.93 -4.77
N LEU A 154 9.18 5.37 -4.40
CA LEU A 154 8.19 4.94 -5.37
C LEU A 154 7.51 6.16 -6.02
N SER A 155 7.78 6.37 -7.31
CA SER A 155 7.07 7.36 -8.10
C SER A 155 5.73 6.81 -8.56
N GLY A 156 4.64 7.55 -8.30
CA GLY A 156 3.29 7.20 -8.78
C GLY A 156 2.87 7.98 -10.05
N LYS A 157 3.77 8.82 -10.59
CA LYS A 157 3.37 9.81 -11.61
C LYS A 157 3.17 9.25 -13.01
N ASN A 158 3.88 8.17 -13.40
CA ASN A 158 4.00 7.75 -14.80
C ASN A 158 3.59 6.28 -15.04
N GLY A 159 2.72 5.70 -14.21
CA GLY A 159 2.28 4.32 -14.37
C GLY A 159 0.80 4.20 -14.75
N GLY A 160 0.50 3.15 -15.51
CA GLY A 160 -0.83 2.84 -16.00
C GLY A 160 -1.16 3.47 -17.35
N VAL A 161 -2.13 2.87 -18.02
CA VAL A 161 -2.62 3.36 -19.30
C VAL A 161 -3.46 4.62 -19.05
N PRO A 162 -3.18 5.74 -19.71
CA PRO A 162 -3.99 6.95 -19.59
C PRO A 162 -5.46 6.67 -19.90
N GLN A 163 -6.34 7.27 -19.14
CA GLN A 163 -7.77 7.19 -19.42
C GLN A 163 -8.05 8.00 -20.69
N LYS A 164 -8.84 7.42 -21.60
CA LYS A 164 -9.36 8.19 -22.75
C LYS A 164 -10.15 9.38 -22.23
N GLU A 165 -9.93 10.52 -22.84
CA GLU A 165 -10.71 11.71 -22.54
C GLU A 165 -12.18 11.43 -22.80
N LYS A 166 -13.02 11.70 -21.80
CA LYS A 166 -14.46 11.55 -21.96
C LYS A 166 -15.01 12.83 -22.59
N THR A 167 -15.49 12.71 -23.80
CA THR A 167 -16.19 13.80 -24.44
C THR A 167 -17.66 13.81 -23.95
N PRO A 168 -18.22 14.98 -23.60
CA PRO A 168 -19.62 15.07 -23.29
C PRO A 168 -20.45 14.71 -24.53
N LEU A 169 -21.70 14.30 -24.32
CA LEU A 169 -22.64 14.08 -25.41
C LEU A 169 -22.93 15.42 -26.13
N THR A 170 -23.07 15.39 -27.45
CA THR A 170 -23.57 16.51 -28.21
C THR A 170 -25.08 16.65 -28.01
N ASP A 171 -25.64 17.83 -28.29
CA ASP A 171 -27.07 18.07 -28.15
C ASP A 171 -27.93 17.10 -28.98
N ASP A 172 -27.53 16.80 -30.21
CA ASP A 172 -28.14 15.76 -31.05
C ASP A 172 -28.11 14.37 -30.40
N GLN A 173 -27.01 14.02 -29.74
CA GLN A 173 -26.88 12.73 -29.04
C GLN A 173 -27.76 12.68 -27.79
N VAL A 174 -27.89 13.78 -27.07
CA VAL A 174 -28.81 13.92 -25.93
C VAL A 174 -30.25 13.75 -26.38
N GLU A 175 -30.68 14.45 -27.46
CA GLU A 175 -32.02 14.37 -28.00
C GLU A 175 -32.39 12.93 -28.43
N ARG A 176 -31.50 12.28 -29.21
CA ARG A 176 -31.68 10.87 -29.62
C ARG A 176 -31.75 9.92 -28.43
N LEU A 177 -30.91 10.13 -27.39
CA LEU A 177 -30.95 9.34 -26.18
C LEU A 177 -32.29 9.46 -25.49
N LEU A 178 -32.77 10.70 -25.28
CA LEU A 178 -34.02 10.96 -24.58
C LEU A 178 -35.23 10.41 -25.36
N ASP A 179 -35.24 10.52 -26.67
CA ASP A 179 -36.28 9.93 -27.51
C ASP A 179 -36.30 8.40 -27.45
N ALA A 180 -35.11 7.78 -27.48
CA ALA A 180 -34.98 6.33 -27.41
C ALA A 180 -35.43 5.72 -26.07
N ILE A 181 -35.34 6.48 -24.97
CA ILE A 181 -35.73 6.01 -23.63
C ILE A 181 -37.05 6.58 -23.13
N ARG A 182 -37.73 7.38 -23.95
CA ARG A 182 -39.02 8.01 -23.61
C ARG A 182 -40.04 6.94 -23.21
N GLY A 183 -40.67 7.12 -22.06
CA GLY A 183 -41.63 6.15 -21.49
C GLY A 183 -40.97 4.90 -20.83
N LEU A 184 -39.67 4.79 -20.85
CA LEU A 184 -38.97 3.73 -20.14
C LEU A 184 -38.57 4.16 -18.70
N PRO A 185 -38.40 3.24 -17.76
CA PRO A 185 -38.04 3.56 -16.37
C PRO A 185 -36.80 4.47 -16.21
N PRO A 186 -35.73 4.37 -17.02
CA PRO A 186 -34.55 5.21 -16.86
C PRO A 186 -34.74 6.66 -17.33
N TYR A 187 -35.86 7.02 -17.97
CA TYR A 187 -36.07 8.36 -18.53
C TYR A 187 -35.88 9.48 -17.51
N VAL A 188 -36.61 9.40 -16.37
CA VAL A 188 -36.56 10.43 -15.33
C VAL A 188 -35.15 10.46 -14.69
N PHE A 189 -34.52 9.31 -14.52
CA PHE A 189 -33.17 9.20 -14.00
C PHE A 189 -32.16 9.96 -14.89
N VAL A 190 -32.23 9.76 -16.20
CA VAL A 190 -31.35 10.41 -17.18
C VAL A 190 -31.63 11.91 -17.26
N MET A 191 -32.90 12.30 -17.22
CA MET A 191 -33.32 13.73 -17.20
C MET A 191 -32.72 14.46 -15.98
N LEU A 192 -32.83 13.89 -14.79
CA LEU A 192 -32.27 14.48 -13.57
C LEU A 192 -30.73 14.58 -13.65
N GLY A 193 -30.07 13.57 -14.20
CA GLY A 193 -28.61 13.61 -14.41
C GLY A 193 -28.16 14.67 -15.40
N LEU A 194 -28.89 14.82 -16.52
CA LEU A 194 -28.55 15.77 -17.58
C LEU A 194 -28.86 17.23 -17.21
N TYR A 195 -30.08 17.50 -16.71
CA TYR A 195 -30.56 18.86 -16.55
C TYR A 195 -30.42 19.40 -15.11
N ALA A 196 -30.52 18.54 -14.09
CA ALA A 196 -30.32 18.95 -12.70
C ALA A 196 -28.91 18.70 -12.19
N GLY A 197 -28.07 18.00 -12.96
CA GLY A 197 -26.66 17.73 -12.57
C GLY A 197 -26.52 16.83 -11.33
N VAL A 198 -27.56 16.09 -10.96
CA VAL A 198 -27.59 15.24 -9.75
C VAL A 198 -26.78 13.96 -10.00
N ARG A 199 -25.96 13.58 -9.00
CA ARG A 199 -25.15 12.35 -9.10
C ARG A 199 -26.02 11.11 -9.03
N ARG A 200 -25.53 10.00 -9.59
CA ARG A 200 -26.25 8.71 -9.63
C ARG A 200 -26.76 8.28 -8.25
N GLU A 201 -25.91 8.32 -7.24
CA GLU A 201 -26.25 7.91 -5.87
C GLU A 201 -27.25 8.85 -5.21
N GLU A 202 -27.24 10.13 -5.57
CA GLU A 202 -28.17 11.16 -5.12
C GLU A 202 -29.55 10.97 -5.77
N ILE A 203 -29.59 10.66 -7.09
CA ILE A 203 -30.86 10.37 -7.81
C ILE A 203 -31.51 9.11 -7.20
N LEU A 204 -30.73 8.06 -6.94
CA LEU A 204 -31.25 6.81 -6.36
C LEU A 204 -31.80 6.99 -4.92
N ALA A 205 -31.34 8.01 -4.22
CA ALA A 205 -31.80 8.33 -2.86
C ALA A 205 -32.84 9.43 -2.81
N LEU A 206 -33.23 10.01 -3.97
CA LEU A 206 -34.20 11.09 -4.06
C LEU A 206 -35.60 10.58 -3.65
N GLN A 207 -36.28 11.34 -2.81
CA GLN A 207 -37.65 11.07 -2.35
C GLN A 207 -38.56 12.22 -2.68
N TRP A 208 -39.88 11.99 -2.74
CA TRP A 208 -40.86 13.00 -3.05
C TRP A 208 -40.92 14.17 -2.08
N ASP A 209 -40.51 13.98 -0.83
CA ASP A 209 -40.38 15.02 0.18
C ASP A 209 -39.27 16.06 -0.12
N SER A 210 -38.41 15.75 -1.06
CA SER A 210 -37.29 16.56 -1.49
C SER A 210 -37.49 17.20 -2.89
N VAL A 211 -38.72 17.10 -3.46
CA VAL A 211 -39.08 17.60 -4.79
C VAL A 211 -40.23 18.59 -4.67
N PHE A 212 -39.99 19.83 -5.04
CA PHE A 212 -40.91 20.95 -4.87
C PHE A 212 -41.34 21.46 -6.28
N LEU A 213 -42.50 21.01 -6.78
CA LEU A 213 -42.97 21.33 -8.12
C LEU A 213 -43.98 22.48 -8.14
N ASP A 214 -44.63 22.73 -7.00
CA ASP A 214 -45.72 23.73 -6.88
C ASP A 214 -45.21 25.13 -6.53
N GLU A 215 -43.92 25.33 -6.48
CA GLU A 215 -43.28 26.61 -6.22
C GLU A 215 -43.19 27.46 -7.50
N ALA A 216 -43.10 28.79 -7.37
CA ALA A 216 -42.94 29.70 -8.47
C ALA A 216 -41.67 29.41 -9.32
N ALA A 217 -40.67 28.87 -8.71
CA ALA A 217 -39.47 28.29 -9.33
C ALA A 217 -39.28 26.86 -8.78
N PRO A 218 -39.69 25.83 -9.53
CA PRO A 218 -39.58 24.45 -9.12
C PRO A 218 -38.11 24.06 -8.80
N TYR A 219 -37.89 23.35 -7.71
CA TYR A 219 -36.55 22.91 -7.30
C TYR A 219 -36.59 21.53 -6.63
N LEU A 220 -35.41 20.93 -6.47
CA LEU A 220 -35.21 19.74 -5.68
C LEU A 220 -34.04 19.94 -4.70
N THR A 221 -34.11 19.27 -3.55
CA THR A 221 -33.04 19.29 -2.56
C THR A 221 -32.35 17.94 -2.50
N VAL A 222 -31.00 17.95 -2.46
CA VAL A 222 -30.19 16.73 -2.36
C VAL A 222 -29.74 16.58 -0.91
N CYS A 223 -30.51 15.81 -0.14
CA CYS A 223 -30.24 15.58 1.29
C CYS A 223 -29.59 14.21 1.56
N ARG A 224 -29.65 13.29 0.62
CA ARG A 224 -29.26 11.87 0.80
C ARG A 224 -28.51 11.37 -0.43
N ALA A 225 -27.69 10.34 -0.22
CA ALA A 225 -27.06 9.58 -1.29
C ALA A 225 -27.11 8.09 -0.94
N TRP A 226 -27.39 7.24 -1.93
CA TRP A 226 -27.38 5.79 -1.76
C TRP A 226 -25.93 5.29 -1.71
N HIS A 227 -25.57 4.55 -0.65
CA HIS A 227 -24.22 4.02 -0.44
C HIS A 227 -24.20 2.50 -0.33
#